data_0532095cd19f8ef74b9d19d400181944
#
_entry.id   0532095cd19f8ef74b9d19d400181944
#
_cell.length_a   1.000
_cell.length_b   1.000
_cell.length_c   1.000
_cell.angle_alpha   90.00
_cell.angle_beta   90.00
_cell.angle_gamma   90.00
#
_symmetry.space_group_name_H-M   'P 1'
#
loop_
_entity.id
_entity.type
_entity.pdbx_description
1 polymer ?
#
loop_
_entity_poly.entity_id
_entity_poly.type
_entity_poly.pdbx_seq_one_letter_code
_entity_poly.pdbx_strand_id
1 'polypeptide(L)'
;MKKVLVLALVLIALNTQAKDITSISDICDTTPTQECKNNPQDVKLLQKMLNSDKKINVKLDVDGKWGHKTKQAVIKFQKTHHISPTEGYVGYKTKRALKKYVRDSKKYNRKYAKKHTKNCYRCYAEFKHNVNLKKSYAVYTDKQLLAKAKRARKKIVVDVSEQRVRLYVNGKVALDAPCTTGARHKFEPNTKIYRDKHTPLGTYRIKEKIANKRSTIFGDIYKNGKRIYHGDRRKYRGSWKGVKFVGASLNHWMRLTSGGIGLHASKYVKRYPGTNGCIRLPYSVAHTLFAKVDKNTVVKIVR
;
A
#
# COMPACT_ATOMS: atom_id res chain seq x y z
N MET A 1 -58.18 48.99 2.68
CA MET A 1 -56.85 48.64 3.17
C MET A 1 -56.42 47.34 2.49
N LYS A 2 -55.59 47.43 1.44
CA LYS A 2 -55.09 46.26 0.67
C LYS A 2 -53.78 45.78 1.29
N LYS A 3 -53.78 44.55 1.82
CA LYS A 3 -52.53 43.91 2.32
C LYS A 3 -51.76 43.36 1.12
N VAL A 4 -50.60 43.92 0.88
CA VAL A 4 -49.66 43.41 -0.11
C VAL A 4 -48.86 42.31 0.57
N LEU A 5 -48.97 41.07 0.06
CA LEU A 5 -48.19 39.91 0.51
C LEU A 5 -46.90 39.91 -0.30
N VAL A 6 -45.79 40.24 0.36
CA VAL A 6 -44.44 40.14 -0.24
C VAL A 6 -43.96 38.70 -0.10
N LEU A 7 -43.96 37.99 -1.23
CA LEU A 7 -43.38 36.63 -1.30
C LEU A 7 -41.87 36.75 -1.46
N ALA A 8 -41.11 36.50 -0.38
CA ALA A 8 -39.65 36.42 -0.44
C ALA A 8 -39.23 35.10 -1.08
N LEU A 9 -38.83 35.16 -2.34
CA LEU A 9 -38.17 34.05 -3.04
C LEU A 9 -36.73 33.91 -2.49
N VAL A 10 -36.56 32.94 -1.61
CA VAL A 10 -35.21 32.50 -1.19
C VAL A 10 -34.59 31.71 -2.34
N LEU A 11 -33.79 32.37 -3.16
CA LEU A 11 -32.89 31.72 -4.12
C LEU A 11 -31.79 31.00 -3.35
N ILE A 12 -32.00 29.71 -3.09
CA ILE A 12 -30.91 28.84 -2.67
C ILE A 12 -30.02 28.64 -3.91
N ALA A 13 -28.98 29.46 -4.02
CA ALA A 13 -27.92 29.26 -4.98
C ALA A 13 -27.18 27.97 -4.57
N LEU A 14 -27.53 26.84 -5.18
CA LEU A 14 -26.75 25.61 -5.15
C LEU A 14 -25.40 25.92 -5.83
N ASN A 15 -24.43 26.29 -5.02
CA ASN A 15 -23.03 26.43 -5.44
C ASN A 15 -22.48 25.04 -5.77
N THR A 16 -22.85 24.48 -6.93
CA THR A 16 -22.22 23.30 -7.49
C THR A 16 -20.83 23.70 -7.98
N GLN A 17 -19.86 23.72 -7.07
CA GLN A 17 -18.46 23.85 -7.46
C GLN A 17 -18.14 22.72 -8.45
N ALA A 18 -17.75 23.10 -9.67
CA ALA A 18 -17.34 22.16 -10.70
C ALA A 18 -16.22 21.26 -10.15
N LYS A 19 -16.50 19.95 -10.04
CA LYS A 19 -15.56 18.96 -9.51
C LYS A 19 -14.33 18.89 -10.42
N ASP A 20 -13.11 19.00 -9.85
CA ASP A 20 -11.89 18.88 -10.63
C ASP A 20 -11.57 17.42 -10.95
N ILE A 21 -11.10 17.16 -12.17
CA ILE A 21 -10.70 15.82 -12.62
C ILE A 21 -9.63 15.17 -11.70
N THR A 22 -8.77 15.96 -11.06
CA THR A 22 -7.78 15.43 -10.14
C THR A 22 -8.33 15.11 -8.75
N SER A 23 -9.56 15.56 -8.44
CA SER A 23 -10.27 15.27 -7.18
C SER A 23 -11.25 14.11 -7.29
N ILE A 24 -11.50 13.60 -8.51
CA ILE A 24 -12.40 12.46 -8.70
C ILE A 24 -11.81 11.18 -8.13
N SER A 25 -12.68 10.23 -7.78
CA SER A 25 -12.30 8.87 -7.44
C SER A 25 -11.54 8.21 -8.59
N ASP A 26 -10.71 7.24 -8.29
CA ASP A 26 -10.06 6.50 -9.37
C ASP A 26 -11.09 5.73 -10.17
N ILE A 27 -10.94 5.81 -11.49
CA ILE A 27 -11.79 5.08 -12.42
C ILE A 27 -11.06 3.79 -12.78
N CYS A 28 -11.67 2.68 -12.42
CA CYS A 28 -11.16 1.35 -12.69
C CYS A 28 -11.50 0.93 -14.11
N ASP A 29 -10.59 0.24 -14.78
CA ASP A 29 -10.76 -0.22 -16.16
C ASP A 29 -11.42 -1.60 -16.28
N THR A 30 -11.69 -2.24 -15.15
CA THR A 30 -12.31 -3.56 -15.03
C THR A 30 -13.74 -3.47 -14.51
N THR A 31 -14.43 -4.60 -14.50
CA THR A 31 -15.71 -4.74 -13.80
C THR A 31 -15.59 -4.20 -12.37
N PRO A 32 -16.57 -3.43 -11.87
CA PRO A 32 -16.53 -2.87 -10.54
C PRO A 32 -16.29 -3.95 -9.51
N THR A 33 -15.21 -3.81 -8.75
CA THR A 33 -14.87 -4.70 -7.63
C THR A 33 -15.29 -4.04 -6.32
N GLN A 34 -15.31 -4.81 -5.22
CA GLN A 34 -15.52 -4.24 -3.89
C GLN A 34 -14.42 -3.23 -3.49
N GLU A 35 -13.27 -3.27 -4.17
CA GLU A 35 -12.13 -2.41 -3.90
C GLU A 35 -12.19 -1.07 -4.64
N CYS A 36 -12.85 -1.02 -5.79
CA CYS A 36 -12.94 0.20 -6.60
C CYS A 36 -14.24 0.22 -7.42
N LYS A 37 -15.19 1.06 -7.02
CA LYS A 37 -16.44 1.30 -7.76
C LYS A 37 -16.34 2.64 -8.48
N ASN A 38 -16.70 2.65 -9.77
CA ASN A 38 -16.74 3.88 -10.55
C ASN A 38 -17.92 4.75 -10.10
N ASN A 39 -17.64 6.01 -9.77
CA ASN A 39 -18.67 6.99 -9.48
C ASN A 39 -19.21 7.55 -10.82
N PRO A 40 -20.52 7.48 -11.11
CA PRO A 40 -21.07 7.96 -12.39
C PRO A 40 -20.78 9.44 -12.66
N GLN A 41 -20.74 10.29 -11.65
CA GLN A 41 -20.41 11.72 -11.82
C GLN A 41 -18.95 11.93 -12.22
N ASP A 42 -18.05 11.10 -11.69
CA ASP A 42 -16.63 11.15 -12.04
C ASP A 42 -16.39 10.65 -13.47
N VAL A 43 -17.15 9.63 -13.90
CA VAL A 43 -17.11 9.14 -15.28
C VAL A 43 -17.69 10.18 -16.25
N LYS A 44 -18.78 10.86 -15.89
CA LYS A 44 -19.34 11.97 -16.68
C LYS A 44 -18.33 13.09 -16.88
N LEU A 45 -17.62 13.47 -15.83
CA LEU A 45 -16.56 14.49 -15.93
C LEU A 45 -15.44 14.05 -16.87
N LEU A 46 -14.98 12.81 -16.75
CA LEU A 46 -13.98 12.23 -17.63
C LEU A 46 -14.44 12.26 -19.11
N GLN A 47 -15.66 11.77 -19.39
CA GLN A 47 -16.25 11.74 -20.75
C GLN A 47 -16.30 13.15 -21.35
N LYS A 48 -16.75 14.15 -20.59
CA LYS A 48 -16.75 15.56 -21.01
C LYS A 48 -15.34 16.04 -21.37
N MET A 49 -14.35 15.72 -20.54
CA MET A 49 -12.97 16.14 -20.79
C MET A 49 -12.38 15.45 -22.01
N LEU A 50 -12.61 14.16 -22.21
CA LEU A 50 -12.15 13.43 -23.40
C LEU A 50 -12.77 14.02 -24.67
N ASN A 51 -14.08 14.33 -24.66
CA ASN A 51 -14.76 14.99 -25.77
C ASN A 51 -14.23 16.41 -26.07
N SER A 52 -13.68 17.09 -25.05
CA SER A 52 -13.12 18.45 -25.20
C SER A 52 -11.68 18.45 -25.70
N ASP A 53 -11.04 17.30 -25.77
CA ASP A 53 -9.66 17.20 -26.29
C ASP A 53 -9.66 17.16 -27.82
N LYS A 54 -9.27 18.28 -28.45
CA LYS A 54 -9.23 18.42 -29.91
C LYS A 54 -8.26 17.48 -30.61
N LYS A 55 -7.22 16.99 -29.91
CA LYS A 55 -6.20 16.12 -30.51
C LYS A 55 -6.69 14.68 -30.67
N ILE A 56 -7.52 14.20 -29.75
CA ILE A 56 -8.04 12.83 -29.86
C ILE A 56 -9.32 12.75 -30.69
N ASN A 57 -10.04 13.86 -30.82
CA ASN A 57 -11.28 13.95 -31.63
C ASN A 57 -12.20 12.76 -31.41
N VAL A 58 -12.67 12.57 -30.19
CA VAL A 58 -13.64 11.53 -29.82
C VAL A 58 -14.99 12.15 -29.50
N LYS A 59 -16.07 11.42 -29.72
CA LYS A 59 -17.44 11.81 -29.37
C LYS A 59 -18.05 10.71 -28.52
N LEU A 60 -18.07 10.90 -27.20
CA LEU A 60 -18.64 9.99 -26.21
C LEU A 60 -19.97 10.53 -25.71
N ASP A 61 -20.91 9.65 -25.44
CA ASP A 61 -22.09 9.95 -24.65
C ASP A 61 -21.67 10.26 -23.20
N VAL A 62 -22.15 11.35 -22.64
CA VAL A 62 -21.83 11.77 -21.28
C VAL A 62 -22.85 11.15 -20.31
N ASP A 63 -22.90 9.83 -20.28
CA ASP A 63 -23.88 9.04 -19.53
C ASP A 63 -23.41 8.63 -18.13
N GLY A 64 -22.12 8.74 -17.86
CA GLY A 64 -21.53 8.33 -16.58
C GLY A 64 -21.27 6.83 -16.49
N LYS A 65 -21.42 6.08 -17.57
CA LYS A 65 -21.11 4.65 -17.63
C LYS A 65 -19.69 4.43 -18.12
N TRP A 66 -18.95 3.64 -17.37
CA TRP A 66 -17.63 3.17 -17.79
C TRP A 66 -17.80 1.95 -18.69
N GLY A 67 -17.49 2.08 -19.97
CA GLY A 67 -17.64 1.03 -20.94
C GLY A 67 -16.53 1.05 -21.99
N HIS A 68 -16.59 0.12 -22.94
CA HIS A 68 -15.58 -0.07 -23.96
C HIS A 68 -15.22 1.25 -24.72
N LYS A 69 -16.22 2.01 -25.15
CA LYS A 69 -16.02 3.28 -25.87
C LYS A 69 -15.24 4.30 -25.02
N THR A 70 -15.58 4.42 -23.73
CA THR A 70 -14.88 5.32 -22.81
C THR A 70 -13.45 4.87 -22.57
N LYS A 71 -13.22 3.56 -22.39
CA LYS A 71 -11.88 2.99 -22.24
C LYS A 71 -11.01 3.24 -23.47
N GLN A 72 -11.52 3.00 -24.68
CA GLN A 72 -10.79 3.27 -25.92
C GLN A 72 -10.44 4.76 -26.10
N ALA A 73 -11.33 5.66 -25.71
CA ALA A 73 -11.05 7.10 -25.74
C ALA A 73 -9.93 7.47 -24.75
N VAL A 74 -9.88 6.84 -23.57
CA VAL A 74 -8.77 7.03 -22.63
C VAL A 74 -7.46 6.48 -23.21
N ILE A 75 -7.47 5.30 -23.82
CA ILE A 75 -6.27 4.74 -24.50
C ILE A 75 -5.79 5.69 -25.60
N LYS A 76 -6.70 6.20 -26.43
CA LYS A 76 -6.38 7.18 -27.48
C LYS A 76 -5.77 8.45 -26.88
N PHE A 77 -6.34 8.96 -25.79
CA PHE A 77 -5.79 10.12 -25.07
C PHE A 77 -4.38 9.85 -24.54
N GLN A 78 -4.18 8.70 -23.88
CA GLN A 78 -2.88 8.29 -23.34
C GLN A 78 -1.81 8.19 -24.44
N LYS A 79 -2.13 7.53 -25.56
CA LYS A 79 -1.23 7.41 -26.72
C LYS A 79 -0.89 8.78 -27.32
N THR A 80 -1.91 9.62 -27.58
CA THR A 80 -1.73 10.94 -28.21
C THR A 80 -0.90 11.90 -27.35
N HIS A 81 -0.99 11.77 -26.02
CA HIS A 81 -0.27 12.63 -25.08
C HIS A 81 0.94 11.94 -24.42
N HIS A 82 1.39 10.81 -24.97
CA HIS A 82 2.58 10.06 -24.49
C HIS A 82 2.53 9.73 -22.99
N ILE A 83 1.38 9.24 -22.51
CA ILE A 83 1.17 8.87 -21.11
C ILE A 83 1.31 7.36 -20.98
N SER A 84 2.35 6.91 -20.31
CA SER A 84 2.56 5.48 -20.05
C SER A 84 2.08 5.09 -18.63
N PRO A 85 1.45 3.91 -18.51
CA PRO A 85 1.03 2.94 -19.52
C PRO A 85 -0.21 3.39 -20.31
N THR A 86 -0.40 2.83 -21.51
CA THR A 86 -1.52 3.17 -22.42
C THR A 86 -2.61 2.09 -22.42
N GLU A 87 -3.07 1.71 -21.24
CA GLU A 87 -3.98 0.58 -21.02
C GLU A 87 -5.44 0.99 -20.76
N GLY A 88 -5.72 2.29 -20.81
CA GLY A 88 -7.07 2.81 -20.57
C GLY A 88 -7.40 3.07 -19.09
N TYR A 89 -6.47 2.84 -18.17
CA TYR A 89 -6.66 3.14 -16.76
C TYR A 89 -6.53 4.64 -16.47
N VAL A 90 -7.49 5.21 -15.73
CA VAL A 90 -7.52 6.65 -15.39
C VAL A 90 -6.95 6.90 -14.00
N GLY A 91 -5.66 6.63 -13.86
CA GLY A 91 -4.90 6.91 -12.65
C GLY A 91 -4.34 8.34 -12.61
N TYR A 92 -3.50 8.61 -11.61
CA TYR A 92 -2.91 9.93 -11.36
C TYR A 92 -2.28 10.58 -12.59
N LYS A 93 -1.49 9.83 -13.39
CA LYS A 93 -0.82 10.37 -14.59
C LYS A 93 -1.83 10.84 -15.64
N THR A 94 -2.85 10.02 -15.91
CA THR A 94 -3.91 10.32 -16.88
C THR A 94 -4.74 11.53 -16.43
N LYS A 95 -5.13 11.59 -15.16
CA LYS A 95 -5.87 12.72 -14.59
C LYS A 95 -5.07 14.03 -14.65
N ARG A 96 -3.78 13.97 -14.35
CA ARG A 96 -2.88 15.13 -14.44
C ARG A 96 -2.72 15.61 -15.87
N ALA A 97 -2.62 14.69 -16.82
CA ALA A 97 -2.54 15.01 -18.23
C ALA A 97 -3.85 15.61 -18.75
N LEU A 98 -5.00 15.04 -18.41
CA LEU A 98 -6.31 15.62 -18.72
C LEU A 98 -6.40 17.07 -18.24
N LYS A 99 -5.99 17.33 -17.01
CA LYS A 99 -5.93 18.70 -16.47
C LYS A 99 -5.01 19.63 -17.24
N LYS A 100 -3.87 19.12 -17.73
CA LYS A 100 -2.88 19.90 -18.48
C LYS A 100 -3.36 20.24 -19.90
N TYR A 101 -3.93 19.25 -20.59
CA TYR A 101 -4.20 19.34 -22.04
C TYR A 101 -5.62 19.76 -22.41
N VAL A 102 -6.57 19.68 -21.48
CA VAL A 102 -7.98 20.05 -21.71
C VAL A 102 -8.30 21.43 -21.13
N ARG A 103 -8.78 22.35 -21.99
CA ARG A 103 -8.97 23.78 -21.65
C ARG A 103 -9.96 24.06 -20.53
N ASP A 104 -10.98 23.23 -20.34
CA ASP A 104 -12.02 23.43 -19.30
C ASP A 104 -11.52 23.19 -17.88
N SER A 105 -10.30 22.72 -17.73
CA SER A 105 -9.64 22.52 -16.44
C SER A 105 -9.12 23.81 -15.79
N LYS A 106 -9.26 25.00 -16.42
CA LYS A 106 -8.65 26.25 -15.93
C LYS A 106 -9.24 26.86 -14.66
N LYS A 107 -10.37 26.38 -14.16
CA LYS A 107 -10.98 26.83 -12.87
C LYS A 107 -10.53 25.99 -11.68
N TYR A 108 -9.24 25.74 -11.54
CA TYR A 108 -8.76 24.99 -10.39
C TYR A 108 -8.14 25.85 -9.31
N ASN A 109 -8.62 25.61 -8.09
CA ASN A 109 -8.16 26.31 -6.90
C ASN A 109 -6.78 25.78 -6.47
N ARG A 110 -5.73 26.62 -6.51
CA ARG A 110 -4.33 26.34 -6.09
C ARG A 110 -4.19 25.74 -4.70
N LYS A 111 -5.25 25.78 -3.87
CA LYS A 111 -5.29 25.30 -2.48
C LYS A 111 -5.04 23.80 -2.33
N TYR A 112 -5.37 22.98 -3.35
CA TYR A 112 -5.22 21.53 -3.32
C TYR A 112 -3.93 21.00 -3.98
N ALA A 113 -3.23 21.81 -4.75
CA ALA A 113 -2.02 21.39 -5.47
C ALA A 113 -0.78 21.20 -4.57
N LYS A 114 -0.79 21.73 -3.35
CA LYS A 114 0.40 21.77 -2.46
C LYS A 114 0.66 20.52 -1.62
N LYS A 115 -0.15 19.45 -1.70
CA LYS A 115 -0.07 18.32 -0.75
C LYS A 115 0.15 16.92 -1.31
N HIS A 116 0.50 16.77 -2.58
CA HIS A 116 0.77 15.44 -3.12
C HIS A 116 2.26 15.26 -3.38
N THR A 117 2.93 14.55 -2.50
CA THR A 117 4.27 14.02 -2.74
C THR A 117 4.24 13.03 -3.91
N LYS A 118 5.38 12.84 -4.57
CA LYS A 118 5.57 12.02 -5.79
C LYS A 118 4.99 10.59 -5.71
N ASN A 119 4.61 10.11 -4.51
CA ASN A 119 4.11 8.77 -4.19
C ASN A 119 2.73 8.79 -3.49
N CYS A 120 1.89 9.82 -3.69
CA CYS A 120 0.55 9.84 -3.12
C CYS A 120 -0.44 9.15 -4.07
N TYR A 121 -0.97 8.03 -3.66
CA TYR A 121 -2.00 7.26 -4.36
C TYR A 121 -3.34 7.44 -3.67
N ARG A 122 -4.41 7.68 -4.43
CA ARG A 122 -5.76 7.93 -3.88
C ARG A 122 -6.48 6.65 -3.52
N CYS A 123 -6.31 5.59 -4.32
CA CYS A 123 -6.83 4.28 -3.97
C CYS A 123 -5.81 3.18 -4.24
N TYR A 124 -6.09 2.01 -3.73
CA TYR A 124 -5.20 0.86 -3.87
C TYR A 124 -5.08 0.36 -5.32
N ALA A 125 -6.14 0.50 -6.12
CA ALA A 125 -6.09 0.14 -7.54
C ALA A 125 -5.07 1.00 -8.30
N GLU A 126 -5.06 2.32 -8.05
CA GLU A 126 -4.07 3.23 -8.62
C GLU A 126 -2.64 2.87 -8.18
N PHE A 127 -2.47 2.52 -6.91
CA PHE A 127 -1.19 2.07 -6.39
C PHE A 127 -0.69 0.82 -7.12
N LYS A 128 -1.52 -0.22 -7.24
CA LYS A 128 -1.17 -1.46 -7.95
C LYS A 128 -0.82 -1.21 -9.42
N HIS A 129 -1.56 -0.33 -10.07
CA HIS A 129 -1.36 -0.02 -11.47
C HIS A 129 -0.03 0.72 -11.73
N ASN A 130 0.33 1.65 -10.85
CA ASN A 130 1.50 2.52 -11.05
C ASN A 130 2.80 2.00 -10.42
N VAL A 131 2.73 0.91 -9.65
CA VAL A 131 3.86 0.40 -8.87
C VAL A 131 4.17 -1.05 -9.28
N ASN A 132 5.39 -1.30 -9.70
CA ASN A 132 5.87 -2.67 -9.83
C ASN A 132 6.03 -3.28 -8.43
N LEU A 133 5.02 -4.02 -7.98
CA LEU A 133 4.94 -4.57 -6.62
C LEU A 133 6.09 -5.50 -6.28
N LYS A 134 6.65 -6.23 -7.26
CA LYS A 134 7.78 -7.16 -7.06
C LYS A 134 9.10 -6.43 -6.82
N LYS A 135 9.30 -5.24 -7.40
CA LYS A 135 10.57 -4.51 -7.36
C LYS A 135 10.54 -3.27 -6.46
N SER A 136 9.38 -2.64 -6.28
CA SER A 136 9.26 -1.34 -5.62
C SER A 136 9.28 -1.43 -4.10
N TYR A 137 9.86 -0.42 -3.47
CA TYR A 137 9.77 -0.15 -2.02
C TYR A 137 8.62 0.79 -1.65
N ALA A 138 7.79 1.19 -2.61
CA ALA A 138 6.64 2.05 -2.36
C ALA A 138 5.68 1.42 -1.34
N VAL A 139 5.09 2.28 -0.51
CA VAL A 139 4.11 1.90 0.52
C VAL A 139 2.79 2.61 0.21
N TYR A 140 1.72 1.84 0.18
CA TYR A 140 0.35 2.37 0.16
C TYR A 140 -0.20 2.44 1.57
N THR A 141 -0.92 3.51 1.89
CA THR A 141 -1.67 3.64 3.14
C THR A 141 -2.97 4.39 2.91
N ASP A 142 -4.07 3.81 3.35
CA ASP A 142 -5.36 4.48 3.49
C ASP A 142 -5.53 4.92 4.95
N LYS A 143 -5.37 6.22 5.20
CA LYS A 143 -5.44 6.79 6.55
C LYS A 143 -6.81 6.62 7.19
N GLN A 144 -7.90 6.66 6.39
CA GLN A 144 -9.27 6.53 6.90
C GLN A 144 -9.55 5.10 7.35
N LEU A 145 -9.14 4.09 6.55
CA LEU A 145 -9.25 2.70 6.93
C LEU A 145 -8.35 2.37 8.13
N LEU A 146 -7.13 2.88 8.16
CA LEU A 146 -6.23 2.70 9.31
C LEU A 146 -6.79 3.32 10.61
N ALA A 147 -7.48 4.46 10.53
CA ALA A 147 -8.15 5.05 11.70
C ALA A 147 -9.22 4.11 12.27
N LYS A 148 -9.98 3.43 11.41
CA LYS A 148 -11.06 2.50 11.79
C LYS A 148 -10.54 1.11 12.24
N ALA A 149 -9.26 0.77 12.00
CA ALA A 149 -8.74 -0.58 12.16
C ALA A 149 -8.85 -1.16 13.57
N LYS A 150 -8.80 -0.35 14.65
CA LYS A 150 -8.92 -0.85 16.02
C LYS A 150 -10.22 -1.61 16.28
N ARG A 151 -11.35 -1.13 15.75
CA ARG A 151 -12.70 -1.67 15.96
C ARG A 151 -13.22 -2.51 14.80
N ALA A 152 -12.45 -2.62 13.70
CA ALA A 152 -12.88 -3.27 12.48
C ALA A 152 -12.37 -4.70 12.38
N ARG A 153 -13.06 -5.52 11.56
CA ARG A 153 -12.54 -6.83 11.15
C ARG A 153 -11.26 -6.64 10.31
N LYS A 154 -10.19 -7.29 10.70
CA LYS A 154 -8.88 -7.11 10.08
C LYS A 154 -8.16 -8.43 9.86
N LYS A 155 -7.33 -8.49 8.82
CA LYS A 155 -6.40 -9.57 8.54
C LYS A 155 -5.12 -9.03 7.90
N ILE A 156 -4.02 -9.69 8.13
CA ILE A 156 -2.77 -9.48 7.42
C ILE A 156 -2.64 -10.55 6.34
N VAL A 157 -2.15 -10.18 5.17
CA VAL A 157 -1.73 -11.11 4.12
C VAL A 157 -0.26 -10.82 3.81
N VAL A 158 0.58 -11.85 3.87
CA VAL A 158 1.99 -11.80 3.46
C VAL A 158 2.12 -12.60 2.17
N ASP A 159 2.44 -11.93 1.09
CA ASP A 159 2.69 -12.54 -0.22
C ASP A 159 4.20 -12.78 -0.38
N VAL A 160 4.60 -14.06 -0.37
CA VAL A 160 6.01 -14.41 -0.46
C VAL A 160 6.56 -14.30 -1.88
N SER A 161 5.70 -14.34 -2.92
CA SER A 161 6.11 -14.17 -4.31
C SER A 161 6.38 -12.72 -4.66
N GLU A 162 5.57 -11.81 -4.13
CA GLU A 162 5.74 -10.36 -4.29
C GLU A 162 6.63 -9.72 -3.23
N GLN A 163 6.97 -10.44 -2.15
CA GLN A 163 7.63 -9.90 -0.96
C GLN A 163 6.89 -8.68 -0.41
N ARG A 164 5.55 -8.82 -0.24
CA ARG A 164 4.66 -7.76 0.23
C ARG A 164 3.85 -8.20 1.45
N VAL A 165 3.55 -7.24 2.31
CA VAL A 165 2.62 -7.38 3.43
C VAL A 165 1.45 -6.42 3.22
N ARG A 166 0.22 -6.93 3.39
CA ARG A 166 -1.02 -6.15 3.26
C ARG A 166 -1.85 -6.25 4.52
N LEU A 167 -2.32 -5.12 5.03
CA LEU A 167 -3.35 -5.07 6.07
C LEU A 167 -4.70 -4.81 5.40
N TYR A 168 -5.62 -5.73 5.60
CA TYR A 168 -7.03 -5.57 5.21
C TYR A 168 -7.85 -5.12 6.42
N VAL A 169 -8.71 -4.13 6.20
CA VAL A 169 -9.69 -3.62 7.16
C VAL A 169 -11.06 -3.63 6.50
N ASN A 170 -12.01 -4.39 7.05
CA ASN A 170 -13.33 -4.62 6.48
C ASN A 170 -13.28 -5.05 4.99
N GLY A 171 -12.36 -5.94 4.64
CA GLY A 171 -12.18 -6.47 3.29
C GLY A 171 -11.38 -5.56 2.33
N LYS A 172 -11.10 -4.32 2.69
CA LYS A 172 -10.35 -3.35 1.86
C LYS A 172 -8.90 -3.25 2.31
N VAL A 173 -7.97 -3.01 1.36
CA VAL A 173 -6.55 -2.83 1.67
C VAL A 173 -6.32 -1.46 2.31
N ALA A 174 -5.93 -1.47 3.57
CA ALA A 174 -5.59 -0.27 4.33
C ALA A 174 -4.08 0.06 4.30
N LEU A 175 -3.25 -0.96 4.07
CA LEU A 175 -1.79 -0.81 3.94
C LEU A 175 -1.27 -1.91 3.01
N ASP A 176 -0.37 -1.54 2.11
CA ASP A 176 0.45 -2.48 1.31
C ASP A 176 1.89 -1.98 1.32
N ALA A 177 2.82 -2.84 1.72
CA ALA A 177 4.21 -2.47 1.93
C ALA A 177 5.18 -3.60 1.57
N PRO A 178 6.44 -3.28 1.24
CA PRO A 178 7.47 -4.28 1.06
C PRO A 178 7.75 -5.04 2.35
N CYS A 179 8.10 -6.30 2.22
CA CYS A 179 8.63 -7.11 3.31
C CYS A 179 9.78 -7.98 2.81
N THR A 180 10.45 -8.69 3.72
CA THR A 180 11.42 -9.74 3.38
C THR A 180 11.07 -10.99 4.15
N THR A 181 10.89 -12.10 3.45
CA THR A 181 10.57 -13.41 4.03
C THR A 181 11.79 -14.33 4.09
N GLY A 182 11.61 -15.52 4.62
CA GLY A 182 12.63 -16.57 4.70
C GLY A 182 13.02 -17.14 3.34
N ALA A 183 14.27 -17.51 3.19
CA ALA A 183 14.81 -18.11 1.97
C ALA A 183 14.86 -19.64 2.06
N ARG A 184 14.53 -20.35 0.96
CA ARG A 184 14.68 -21.82 0.88
C ARG A 184 16.15 -22.23 0.95
N HIS A 185 17.01 -21.52 0.23
CA HIS A 185 18.47 -21.77 0.24
C HIS A 185 19.18 -20.65 0.98
N LYS A 186 19.19 -20.73 2.32
CA LYS A 186 19.87 -19.76 3.17
C LYS A 186 21.25 -20.28 3.54
N PHE A 187 22.29 -19.60 3.04
CA PHE A 187 23.66 -19.86 3.47
C PHE A 187 23.88 -19.43 4.92
N GLU A 188 24.43 -20.33 5.72
CA GLU A 188 24.83 -20.07 7.10
C GLU A 188 26.37 -19.99 7.17
N PRO A 189 26.98 -18.80 7.25
CA PRO A 189 28.44 -18.63 7.16
C PRO A 189 29.22 -19.44 8.21
N ASN A 190 28.64 -19.59 9.41
CA ASN A 190 29.31 -20.27 10.52
C ASN A 190 29.36 -21.79 10.37
N THR A 191 28.50 -22.37 9.54
CA THR A 191 28.43 -23.83 9.31
C THR A 191 28.81 -24.19 7.87
N LYS A 192 28.95 -23.16 7.01
CA LYS A 192 29.18 -23.30 5.56
C LYS A 192 28.11 -24.17 4.84
N ILE A 193 26.90 -24.28 5.41
CA ILE A 193 25.82 -25.15 4.92
C ILE A 193 24.66 -24.29 4.47
N TYR A 194 24.00 -24.67 3.37
CA TYR A 194 22.69 -24.14 2.98
C TYR A 194 21.58 -24.83 3.73
N ARG A 195 20.63 -24.06 4.27
CA ARG A 195 19.46 -24.60 4.97
C ARG A 195 18.17 -23.99 4.45
N ASP A 196 17.11 -24.78 4.47
CA ASP A 196 15.77 -24.26 4.23
C ASP A 196 15.32 -23.44 5.44
N LYS A 197 15.10 -22.16 5.21
CA LYS A 197 14.64 -21.16 6.17
C LYS A 197 13.42 -20.40 5.63
N HIS A 198 12.68 -21.01 4.70
CA HIS A 198 11.51 -20.34 4.12
C HIS A 198 10.49 -19.95 5.20
N THR A 199 9.72 -18.91 4.94
CA THR A 199 8.55 -18.58 5.74
C THR A 199 7.43 -19.53 5.36
N PRO A 200 6.94 -20.40 6.26
CA PRO A 200 5.95 -21.41 5.90
C PRO A 200 4.62 -20.76 5.53
N LEU A 201 4.04 -21.25 4.43
CA LEU A 201 2.71 -20.86 3.97
C LEU A 201 1.64 -21.32 4.94
N GLY A 202 0.49 -20.65 4.96
CA GLY A 202 -0.63 -21.05 5.80
C GLY A 202 -1.35 -19.90 6.48
N THR A 203 -2.28 -20.26 7.34
CA THR A 203 -3.06 -19.30 8.13
C THR A 203 -2.64 -19.37 9.60
N TYR A 204 -2.21 -18.24 10.11
CA TYR A 204 -1.73 -18.07 11.49
C TYR A 204 -2.57 -17.03 12.22
N ARG A 205 -2.36 -16.94 13.53
CA ARG A 205 -2.85 -15.85 14.37
C ARG A 205 -1.70 -15.22 15.13
N ILE A 206 -1.77 -13.92 15.37
CA ILE A 206 -0.79 -13.23 16.22
C ILE A 206 -0.96 -13.76 17.65
N LYS A 207 0.04 -14.49 18.14
CA LYS A 207 0.06 -15.09 19.48
C LYS A 207 0.53 -14.12 20.55
N GLU A 208 1.48 -13.26 20.19
CA GLU A 208 2.17 -12.34 21.11
C GLU A 208 2.54 -11.06 20.42
N LYS A 209 2.55 -9.96 21.14
CA LYS A 209 3.03 -8.64 20.70
C LYS A 209 3.97 -8.06 21.74
N ILE A 210 5.20 -7.71 21.34
CA ILE A 210 6.22 -7.11 22.20
C ILE A 210 6.84 -5.93 21.47
N ALA A 211 6.76 -4.72 22.05
CA ALA A 211 7.25 -3.50 21.41
C ALA A 211 8.78 -3.53 21.17
N ASN A 212 9.54 -3.88 22.20
CA ASN A 212 11.01 -3.83 22.22
C ASN A 212 11.61 -5.23 22.48
N LYS A 213 11.32 -6.18 21.60
CA LYS A 213 11.87 -7.53 21.71
C LYS A 213 13.31 -7.60 21.20
N ARG A 214 14.11 -8.39 21.87
CA ARG A 214 15.40 -8.86 21.36
C ARG A 214 15.36 -10.38 21.15
N SER A 215 16.10 -10.85 20.14
CA SER A 215 16.24 -12.27 19.87
C SER A 215 17.03 -12.94 21.02
N THR A 216 16.56 -14.06 21.48
CA THR A 216 17.27 -14.90 22.47
C THR A 216 18.27 -15.86 21.82
N ILE A 217 18.23 -15.97 20.50
CA ILE A 217 19.01 -16.97 19.74
C ILE A 217 19.98 -16.30 18.79
N PHE A 218 19.53 -15.32 18.01
CA PHE A 218 20.33 -14.69 16.96
C PHE A 218 20.83 -13.31 17.40
N GLY A 219 22.12 -13.05 17.28
CA GLY A 219 22.69 -11.78 17.75
C GLY A 219 24.21 -11.74 17.64
N ASP A 220 24.80 -10.90 18.46
CA ASP A 220 26.24 -10.69 18.56
C ASP A 220 26.77 -11.16 19.91
N ILE A 221 27.96 -11.73 19.92
CA ILE A 221 28.72 -12.04 21.15
C ILE A 221 29.92 -11.11 21.21
N TYR A 222 30.06 -10.45 22.34
CA TYR A 222 31.14 -9.51 22.62
C TYR A 222 32.06 -10.05 23.72
N LYS A 223 33.38 -9.80 23.59
CA LYS A 223 34.39 -9.99 24.62
C LYS A 223 35.23 -8.72 24.71
N ASN A 224 35.35 -8.16 25.89
CA ASN A 224 36.10 -6.91 26.12
C ASN A 224 35.69 -5.80 25.15
N GLY A 225 34.37 -5.59 24.95
CA GLY A 225 33.80 -4.59 24.04
C GLY A 225 33.91 -4.93 22.54
N LYS A 226 34.72 -5.89 22.15
CA LYS A 226 34.90 -6.30 20.74
C LYS A 226 33.93 -7.41 20.36
N ARG A 227 33.24 -7.26 19.20
CA ARG A 227 32.37 -8.31 18.64
C ARG A 227 33.26 -9.47 18.12
N ILE A 228 33.06 -10.66 18.70
CA ILE A 228 33.82 -11.88 18.35
C ILE A 228 32.98 -12.87 17.55
N TYR A 229 31.63 -12.75 17.56
CA TYR A 229 30.77 -13.65 16.82
C TYR A 229 29.46 -12.94 16.43
N HIS A 230 28.92 -13.30 15.28
CA HIS A 230 27.60 -12.88 14.82
C HIS A 230 26.83 -14.08 14.28
N GLY A 231 25.65 -14.37 14.84
CA GLY A 231 24.84 -15.47 14.37
C GLY A 231 23.97 -16.11 15.43
N ASP A 232 23.67 -17.41 15.24
CA ASP A 232 22.93 -18.22 16.21
C ASP A 232 23.88 -18.58 17.38
N ARG A 233 23.60 -18.06 18.59
CA ARG A 233 24.44 -18.27 19.76
C ARG A 233 24.66 -19.76 20.11
N ARG A 234 23.74 -20.62 19.75
CA ARG A 234 23.84 -22.08 19.98
C ARG A 234 24.93 -22.74 19.13
N LYS A 235 25.37 -22.05 18.08
CA LYS A 235 26.45 -22.48 17.17
C LYS A 235 27.80 -21.85 17.49
N TYR A 236 27.86 -21.02 18.53
CA TYR A 236 29.13 -20.47 19.03
C TYR A 236 29.92 -21.58 19.73
N ARG A 237 31.15 -21.80 19.29
CA ARG A 237 32.06 -22.84 19.78
C ARG A 237 33.16 -22.33 20.71
N GLY A 238 33.23 -21.01 20.91
CA GLY A 238 34.22 -20.42 21.83
C GLY A 238 33.79 -20.50 23.29
N SER A 239 34.72 -20.14 24.18
CA SER A 239 34.44 -20.08 25.63
C SER A 239 33.41 -19.00 25.94
N TRP A 240 32.46 -19.31 26.82
CA TRP A 240 31.45 -18.38 27.35
C TRP A 240 31.94 -17.52 28.52
N LYS A 241 33.18 -17.76 29.01
CA LYS A 241 33.76 -16.98 30.11
C LYS A 241 34.12 -15.58 29.65
N GLY A 242 33.57 -14.55 30.33
CA GLY A 242 33.80 -13.13 30.03
C GLY A 242 33.20 -12.62 28.74
N VAL A 243 32.19 -13.32 28.18
CA VAL A 243 31.46 -12.86 26.97
C VAL A 243 30.05 -12.42 27.28
N LYS A 244 29.55 -11.45 26.50
CA LYS A 244 28.19 -10.92 26.57
C LYS A 244 27.45 -11.16 25.26
N PHE A 245 26.31 -11.85 25.33
CA PHE A 245 25.41 -11.99 24.18
C PHE A 245 24.44 -10.79 24.10
N VAL A 246 24.37 -10.17 22.93
CA VAL A 246 23.40 -9.11 22.61
C VAL A 246 22.51 -9.57 21.46
N GLY A 247 21.28 -9.94 21.78
CA GLY A 247 20.32 -10.40 20.78
C GLY A 247 19.96 -9.31 19.75
N ALA A 248 19.77 -9.72 18.51
CA ALA A 248 19.31 -8.82 17.45
C ALA A 248 17.96 -8.17 17.81
N SER A 249 17.81 -6.88 17.45
CA SER A 249 16.57 -6.16 17.69
C SER A 249 15.44 -6.70 16.80
N LEU A 250 14.30 -6.97 17.43
CA LEU A 250 13.06 -7.43 16.82
C LEU A 250 11.89 -6.49 17.24
N ASN A 251 12.10 -5.18 17.07
CA ASN A 251 11.11 -4.18 17.49
C ASN A 251 9.78 -4.40 16.81
N HIS A 252 8.69 -4.08 17.51
CA HIS A 252 7.31 -4.31 17.07
C HIS A 252 7.05 -5.78 16.70
N TRP A 253 7.53 -6.67 17.53
CA TRP A 253 7.40 -8.11 17.36
C TRP A 253 5.95 -8.56 17.43
N MET A 254 5.54 -9.34 16.44
CA MET A 254 4.23 -9.99 16.35
C MET A 254 4.48 -11.48 16.05
N ARG A 255 4.41 -12.34 17.09
CA ARG A 255 4.68 -13.78 16.98
C ARG A 255 3.57 -14.52 16.26
N LEU A 256 3.91 -15.41 15.35
CA LEU A 256 2.98 -16.29 14.63
C LEU A 256 3.06 -17.75 15.09
N THR A 257 4.27 -18.28 15.25
CA THR A 257 4.49 -19.69 15.56
C THR A 257 5.20 -19.89 16.89
N SER A 258 5.04 -21.08 17.49
CA SER A 258 5.83 -21.50 18.68
C SER A 258 7.32 -21.56 18.36
N GLY A 259 7.70 -21.97 17.14
CA GLY A 259 9.08 -22.02 16.67
C GLY A 259 9.75 -20.67 16.45
N GLY A 260 9.07 -19.54 16.79
CA GLY A 260 9.68 -18.22 16.81
C GLY A 260 9.65 -17.47 15.47
N ILE A 261 8.72 -17.82 14.56
CA ILE A 261 8.47 -17.02 13.37
C ILE A 261 7.48 -15.91 13.72
N GLY A 262 7.74 -14.70 13.22
CA GLY A 262 6.88 -13.53 13.42
C GLY A 262 7.23 -12.40 12.49
N LEU A 263 6.44 -11.31 12.57
CA LEU A 263 6.68 -10.06 11.88
C LEU A 263 7.42 -9.10 12.84
N HIS A 264 8.37 -8.34 12.32
CA HIS A 264 9.10 -7.34 13.11
C HIS A 264 9.74 -6.25 12.25
N ALA A 265 10.08 -5.12 12.86
CA ALA A 265 10.82 -4.06 12.20
C ALA A 265 12.25 -4.48 11.86
N SER A 266 12.76 -4.03 10.74
CA SER A 266 14.16 -4.20 10.35
C SER A 266 14.60 -3.08 9.40
N LYS A 267 15.86 -2.65 9.52
CA LYS A 267 16.50 -1.80 8.51
C LYS A 267 16.89 -2.56 7.23
N TYR A 268 16.88 -3.88 7.28
CA TYR A 268 17.27 -4.74 6.16
C TYR A 268 16.04 -5.38 5.50
N VAL A 269 15.25 -4.58 4.81
CA VAL A 269 14.12 -5.05 4.00
C VAL A 269 14.57 -5.13 2.55
N LYS A 270 14.52 -6.33 1.97
CA LYS A 270 14.92 -6.62 0.59
C LYS A 270 13.71 -7.10 -0.21
N ARG A 271 13.78 -7.00 -1.54
CA ARG A 271 12.71 -7.45 -2.44
C ARG A 271 12.87 -8.91 -2.90
N TYR A 272 13.57 -9.71 -2.12
CA TYR A 272 13.77 -11.15 -2.31
C TYR A 272 13.85 -11.86 -0.96
N PRO A 273 13.52 -13.16 -0.90
CA PRO A 273 13.63 -13.93 0.33
C PRO A 273 15.07 -13.95 0.87
N GLY A 274 15.26 -13.77 2.17
CA GLY A 274 16.61 -13.70 2.74
C GLY A 274 16.71 -13.77 4.25
N THR A 275 15.59 -13.99 4.97
CA THR A 275 15.61 -14.14 6.43
C THR A 275 15.73 -15.62 6.86
N ASN A 276 15.76 -15.86 8.16
CA ASN A 276 15.68 -17.18 8.76
C ASN A 276 14.24 -17.59 9.10
N GLY A 277 13.25 -17.18 8.27
CA GLY A 277 11.84 -17.49 8.44
C GLY A 277 10.98 -16.32 8.92
N CYS A 278 11.52 -15.36 9.67
CA CYS A 278 10.78 -14.17 10.09
C CYS A 278 10.47 -13.23 8.93
N ILE A 279 9.40 -12.45 9.07
CA ILE A 279 8.97 -11.44 8.11
C ILE A 279 9.50 -10.08 8.58
N ARG A 280 10.48 -9.53 7.85
CA ARG A 280 11.05 -8.20 8.11
C ARG A 280 10.23 -7.13 7.44
N LEU A 281 9.94 -6.06 8.16
CA LEU A 281 9.13 -4.92 7.72
C LEU A 281 9.94 -3.63 7.86
N PRO A 282 9.71 -2.61 6.99
CA PRO A 282 10.17 -1.25 7.28
C PRO A 282 9.68 -0.81 8.65
N TYR A 283 10.46 0.01 9.36
CA TYR A 283 10.17 0.38 10.74
C TYR A 283 8.78 1.03 10.89
N SER A 284 8.46 2.01 10.04
CA SER A 284 7.16 2.69 10.04
C SER A 284 5.99 1.74 9.78
N VAL A 285 6.18 0.75 8.89
CA VAL A 285 5.18 -0.27 8.59
C VAL A 285 4.96 -1.20 9.78
N ALA A 286 6.04 -1.69 10.39
CA ALA A 286 5.96 -2.54 11.57
C ALA A 286 5.29 -1.81 12.73
N HIS A 287 5.62 -0.55 12.97
CA HIS A 287 4.98 0.32 13.97
C HIS A 287 3.48 0.47 13.69
N THR A 288 3.10 0.77 12.45
CA THR A 288 1.70 0.93 12.05
C THR A 288 0.93 -0.37 12.25
N LEU A 289 1.44 -1.51 11.76
CA LEU A 289 0.79 -2.80 11.96
C LEU A 289 0.67 -3.12 13.44
N PHE A 290 1.75 -3.00 14.20
CA PHE A 290 1.74 -3.24 15.65
C PHE A 290 0.70 -2.42 16.39
N ALA A 291 0.51 -1.15 16.03
CA ALA A 291 -0.49 -0.27 16.63
C ALA A 291 -1.94 -0.58 16.24
N LYS A 292 -2.16 -1.19 15.05
CA LYS A 292 -3.49 -1.37 14.48
C LYS A 292 -4.05 -2.80 14.57
N VAL A 293 -3.19 -3.81 14.84
CA VAL A 293 -3.62 -5.20 14.98
C VAL A 293 -3.54 -5.66 16.43
N ASP A 294 -4.31 -6.71 16.77
CA ASP A 294 -4.40 -7.26 18.11
C ASP A 294 -3.86 -8.70 18.13
N LYS A 295 -3.68 -9.28 19.34
CA LYS A 295 -3.59 -10.72 19.48
C LYS A 295 -4.79 -11.37 18.80
N ASN A 296 -4.62 -12.56 18.26
CA ASN A 296 -5.59 -13.31 17.46
C ASN A 296 -5.92 -12.73 16.07
N THR A 297 -5.38 -11.55 15.68
CA THR A 297 -5.49 -11.09 14.28
C THR A 297 -4.96 -12.17 13.34
N VAL A 298 -5.77 -12.52 12.33
CA VAL A 298 -5.43 -13.53 11.32
C VAL A 298 -4.31 -13.03 10.43
N VAL A 299 -3.33 -13.88 10.17
CA VAL A 299 -2.22 -13.64 9.22
C VAL A 299 -2.18 -14.81 8.24
N LYS A 300 -2.48 -14.52 6.96
CA LYS A 300 -2.32 -15.49 5.88
C LYS A 300 -0.99 -15.28 5.18
N ILE A 301 -0.21 -16.34 5.03
CA ILE A 301 1.05 -16.33 4.27
C ILE A 301 0.77 -17.12 3.00
N VAL A 302 0.87 -16.46 1.87
CA VAL A 302 0.47 -16.99 0.55
C VAL A 302 1.61 -16.81 -0.46
N ARG A 303 1.44 -17.48 -1.60
CA ARG A 303 2.32 -17.37 -2.76
C ARG A 303 1.60 -16.68 -3.89
#